data_756fde2ecfb2773995d1b68aa80f0f67
#
_entry.id   756fde2ecfb2773995d1b68aa80f0f67
#
_cell.length_a   1.000
_cell.length_b   1.000
_cell.length_c   1.000
_cell.angle_alpha   90.00
_cell.angle_beta   90.00
_cell.angle_gamma   90.00
#
_symmetry.space_group_name_H-M   'P 1'
#
loop_
_entity.id
_entity.type
_entity.pdbx_description
1 polymer ?
#
loop_
_entity_poly.entity_id
_entity_poly.type
_entity_poly.pdbx_seq_one_letter_code
_entity_poly.pdbx_strand_id
1 'polypeptide(L)'
;MDGGPSGEYPHRMETLTIYHNPRCAKSRAALAMLQAHEVPLRIIEYLKKPPTRAEIAALCEKLGSSPAEWIRKGEPEYKQMGLSDASTEEQLLDAMAKHPILIERPIVVCGHRAVLGRPPERVLEMLER
;
A
#
# COMPACT_ATOMS: atom_id res chain seq x y z
N MET A 1 1.04 -29.58 -17.23
CA MET A 1 0.69 -29.20 -16.79
C MET A 1 0.43 -28.94 -16.37
N ASP A 2 0.96 -29.02 -16.51
CA ASP A 2 0.70 -28.56 -15.93
C ASP A 2 0.74 -28.32 -15.70
N GLY A 3 1.28 -28.67 -16.01
CA GLY A 3 1.15 -28.25 -15.74
C GLY A 3 1.14 -27.92 -15.76
N GLY A 4 1.43 -28.09 -16.11
CA GLY A 4 1.19 -27.68 -16.09
C GLY A 4 1.14 -27.34 -15.89
N PRO A 5 1.31 -27.34 -15.97
CA PRO A 5 1.16 -26.84 -15.81
C PRO A 5 1.17 -26.53 -15.38
N SER A 6 1.29 -26.58 -15.22
CA SER A 6 1.39 -26.28 -14.76
C SER A 6 1.77 -25.46 -14.02
N GLY A 7 2.60 -25.31 -13.75
CA GLY A 7 3.28 -24.86 -12.56
C GLY A 7 3.33 -23.38 -12.41
N GLU A 8 3.33 -22.68 -13.47
CA GLU A 8 3.39 -21.20 -13.49
C GLU A 8 2.09 -20.55 -13.05
N TYR A 9 1.02 -21.28 -12.96
CA TYR A 9 -0.27 -20.70 -12.64
C TYR A 9 -0.40 -20.14 -11.24
N PRO A 10 0.21 -20.73 -10.21
CA PRO A 10 -0.03 -20.24 -8.86
C PRO A 10 0.28 -18.76 -8.67
N HIS A 11 1.38 -18.27 -9.22
CA HIS A 11 1.71 -16.86 -8.96
C HIS A 11 0.81 -15.91 -9.75
N ARG A 12 0.18 -16.35 -10.83
CA ARG A 12 -0.80 -15.53 -11.53
C ARG A 12 -2.12 -15.48 -10.80
N MET A 13 -2.31 -16.43 -9.88
CA MET A 13 -3.53 -16.48 -9.10
C MET A 13 -3.37 -15.81 -7.74
N GLU A 14 -2.20 -15.25 -7.45
CA GLU A 14 -2.01 -14.56 -6.19
C GLU A 14 -2.92 -13.35 -6.09
N THR A 15 -3.53 -13.19 -4.92
CA THR A 15 -4.39 -12.06 -4.66
C THR A 15 -3.54 -10.83 -4.36
N LEU A 16 -3.83 -9.74 -5.05
CA LEU A 16 -3.24 -8.46 -4.73
C LEU A 16 -4.11 -7.78 -3.68
N THR A 17 -3.46 -7.11 -2.74
CA THR A 17 -4.17 -6.30 -1.75
C THR A 17 -3.89 -4.85 -2.03
N ILE A 18 -4.95 -4.03 -2.16
CA ILE A 18 -4.78 -2.60 -2.36
C ILE A 18 -5.33 -1.86 -1.13
N TYR A 19 -4.47 -1.04 -0.53
CA TYR A 19 -4.89 -0.09 0.51
C TYR A 19 -5.40 1.14 -0.19
N HIS A 20 -6.70 1.35 -0.12
CA HIS A 20 -7.43 2.23 -1.02
C HIS A 20 -8.16 3.33 -0.27
N ASN A 21 -8.14 4.54 -0.85
CA ASN A 21 -8.96 5.65 -0.39
C ASN A 21 -9.88 6.05 -1.54
N PRO A 22 -11.20 5.75 -1.46
CA PRO A 22 -12.10 6.04 -2.58
C PRO A 22 -12.27 7.52 -2.89
N ARG A 23 -11.84 8.39 -1.99
CA ARG A 23 -11.90 9.84 -2.23
C ARG A 23 -10.68 10.37 -2.96
N CYS A 24 -9.65 9.56 -3.13
CA CYS A 24 -8.41 9.97 -3.77
C CYS A 24 -8.43 9.57 -5.24
N ALA A 25 -8.28 10.54 -6.14
CA ALA A 25 -8.33 10.28 -7.57
C ALA A 25 -7.26 9.29 -8.01
N LYS A 26 -6.05 9.42 -7.48
CA LYS A 26 -4.96 8.52 -7.84
C LYS A 26 -5.21 7.10 -7.36
N SER A 27 -5.83 6.97 -6.17
CA SER A 27 -6.19 5.67 -5.65
C SER A 27 -7.27 5.00 -6.50
N ARG A 28 -8.27 5.79 -6.94
CA ARG A 28 -9.32 5.28 -7.82
C ARG A 28 -8.74 4.85 -9.17
N ALA A 29 -7.81 5.64 -9.72
CA ALA A 29 -7.19 5.31 -11.00
C ALA A 29 -6.40 4.02 -10.91
N ALA A 30 -5.64 3.84 -9.83
CA ALA A 30 -4.85 2.62 -9.64
C ALA A 30 -5.76 1.40 -9.53
N LEU A 31 -6.83 1.53 -8.75
CA LEU A 31 -7.78 0.42 -8.60
C LEU A 31 -8.39 0.04 -9.92
N ALA A 32 -8.79 1.03 -10.73
CA ALA A 32 -9.38 0.75 -12.04
C ALA A 32 -8.39 0.03 -12.95
N MET A 33 -7.13 0.41 -12.91
CA MET A 33 -6.10 -0.27 -13.72
C MET A 33 -5.98 -1.74 -13.34
N LEU A 34 -5.96 -2.04 -12.04
CA LEU A 34 -5.87 -3.42 -11.59
C LEU A 34 -7.11 -4.21 -11.95
N GLN A 35 -8.29 -3.59 -11.82
CA GLN A 35 -9.54 -4.26 -12.16
C GLN A 35 -9.60 -4.59 -13.64
N ALA A 36 -9.04 -3.73 -14.49
CA ALA A 36 -9.01 -3.97 -15.93
C ALA A 36 -8.18 -5.20 -16.30
N HIS A 37 -7.25 -5.60 -15.46
CA HIS A 37 -6.44 -6.79 -15.70
C HIS A 37 -7.03 -8.05 -15.09
N GLU A 38 -8.19 -7.95 -14.45
CA GLU A 38 -8.94 -9.10 -13.93
C GLU A 38 -8.15 -9.99 -12.99
N VAL A 39 -7.28 -9.38 -12.19
CA VAL A 39 -6.53 -10.11 -11.18
C VAL A 39 -7.37 -10.22 -9.90
N PRO A 40 -7.16 -11.26 -9.08
CA PRO A 40 -7.84 -11.32 -7.80
C PRO A 40 -7.41 -10.14 -6.92
N LEU A 41 -8.38 -9.40 -6.39
CA LEU A 41 -8.11 -8.21 -5.61
C LEU A 41 -8.79 -8.29 -4.27
N ARG A 42 -8.06 -7.85 -3.24
CA ARG A 42 -8.61 -7.57 -1.94
C ARG A 42 -8.47 -6.07 -1.70
N ILE A 43 -9.61 -5.40 -1.53
CA ILE A 43 -9.63 -3.94 -1.36
C ILE A 43 -9.81 -3.63 0.11
N ILE A 44 -8.85 -2.90 0.67
CA ILE A 44 -8.92 -2.46 2.06
C ILE A 44 -9.06 -0.95 2.08
N GLU A 45 -10.22 -0.47 2.51
CA GLU A 45 -10.43 0.96 2.73
C GLU A 45 -9.84 1.29 4.10
N TYR A 46 -8.57 1.64 4.10
CA TYR A 46 -7.79 1.71 5.33
C TYR A 46 -8.22 2.83 6.28
N LEU A 47 -8.98 3.80 5.80
CA LEU A 47 -9.54 4.81 6.71
C LEU A 47 -10.70 4.25 7.53
N LYS A 48 -11.36 3.22 7.02
CA LYS A 48 -12.44 2.54 7.75
C LYS A 48 -11.94 1.31 8.49
N LYS A 49 -10.89 0.68 7.95
CA LYS A 49 -10.26 -0.50 8.56
C LYS A 49 -8.77 -0.24 8.67
N PRO A 50 -8.37 0.53 9.68
CA PRO A 50 -6.96 0.93 9.78
C PRO A 50 -6.04 -0.26 10.01
N PRO A 51 -4.87 -0.25 9.38
CA PRO A 51 -3.87 -1.27 9.67
C PRO A 51 -3.30 -1.06 11.07
N THR A 52 -2.87 -2.15 11.67
CA THR A 52 -2.19 -2.07 12.96
C THR A 52 -0.78 -1.53 12.75
N ARG A 53 -0.15 -1.12 13.85
CA ARG A 53 1.24 -0.66 13.80
C ARG A 53 2.15 -1.73 13.19
N ALA A 54 1.95 -3.00 13.58
CA ALA A 54 2.74 -4.11 13.04
C ALA A 54 2.54 -4.26 11.54
N GLU A 55 1.30 -4.08 11.07
CA GLU A 55 1.02 -4.15 9.64
C GLU A 55 1.70 -3.02 8.88
N ILE A 56 1.71 -1.82 9.47
CA ILE A 56 2.38 -0.68 8.85
C ILE A 56 3.88 -0.92 8.77
N ALA A 57 4.47 -1.47 9.84
CA ALA A 57 5.89 -1.82 9.83
C ALA A 57 6.20 -2.85 8.73
N ALA A 58 5.31 -3.83 8.56
CA ALA A 58 5.47 -4.82 7.51
C ALA A 58 5.38 -4.19 6.13
N LEU A 59 4.52 -3.18 5.96
CA LEU A 59 4.43 -2.46 4.70
C LEU A 59 5.74 -1.75 4.37
N CYS A 60 6.40 -1.17 5.37
CA CYS A 60 7.71 -0.55 5.15
C CYS A 60 8.70 -1.55 4.59
N GLU A 61 8.74 -2.76 5.14
CA GLU A 61 9.65 -3.79 4.65
C GLU A 61 9.30 -4.20 3.22
N LYS A 62 8.03 -4.37 2.94
CA LYS A 62 7.58 -4.79 1.61
C LYS A 62 7.83 -3.70 0.58
N LEU A 63 7.71 -2.44 0.97
CA LEU A 63 7.99 -1.31 0.09
C LEU A 63 9.49 -1.07 -0.06
N GLY A 64 10.30 -1.59 0.86
CA GLY A 64 11.73 -1.35 0.86
C GLY A 64 12.09 0.08 1.20
N SER A 65 11.26 0.76 2.00
CA SER A 65 11.51 2.15 2.36
C SER A 65 11.04 2.44 3.77
N SER A 66 11.64 3.47 4.38
CA SER A 66 11.27 3.86 5.72
C SER A 66 9.97 4.65 5.69
N PRO A 67 9.25 4.72 6.81
CA PRO A 67 7.99 5.47 6.86
C PRO A 67 8.16 6.95 6.54
N ALA A 68 9.34 7.51 6.78
CA ALA A 68 9.61 8.92 6.47
C ALA A 68 9.46 9.20 4.98
N GLU A 69 9.66 8.20 4.13
CA GLU A 69 9.63 8.40 2.68
C GLU A 69 8.20 8.45 2.12
N TRP A 70 7.22 7.97 2.86
CA TRP A 70 5.86 7.90 2.32
C TRP A 70 4.77 8.37 3.29
N ILE A 71 5.13 8.89 4.45
CA ILE A 71 4.15 9.52 5.34
C ILE A 71 3.69 10.84 4.73
N ARG A 72 2.40 11.16 4.87
CA ARG A 72 1.81 12.35 4.26
C ARG A 72 2.05 13.57 5.16
N LYS A 73 3.11 14.30 4.85
CA LYS A 73 3.53 15.45 5.66
C LYS A 73 2.60 16.64 5.55
N GLY A 74 1.79 16.70 4.50
CA GLY A 74 0.87 17.80 4.31
C GLY A 74 -0.43 17.70 5.09
N GLU A 75 -0.69 16.55 5.73
CA GLU A 75 -1.91 16.41 6.51
C GLU A 75 -1.76 17.12 7.85
N PRO A 76 -2.84 17.77 8.33
CA PRO A 76 -2.76 18.50 9.62
C PRO A 76 -2.30 17.62 10.77
N GLU A 77 -2.64 16.33 10.74
CA GLU A 77 -2.26 15.41 11.81
C GLU A 77 -0.74 15.28 11.95
N TYR A 78 -0.01 15.46 10.86
CA TYR A 78 1.44 15.37 10.92
C TYR A 78 2.01 16.42 11.90
N LYS A 79 1.56 17.65 11.75
CA LYS A 79 2.01 18.73 12.62
C LYS A 79 1.42 18.60 14.02
N GLN A 80 0.14 18.20 14.10
CA GLN A 80 -0.54 18.05 15.39
C GLN A 80 0.14 17.00 16.27
N MET A 81 0.72 15.97 15.65
CA MET A 81 1.45 14.93 16.40
C MET A 81 2.89 15.34 16.73
N GLY A 82 3.29 16.56 16.36
CA GLY A 82 4.63 17.01 16.61
C GLY A 82 5.70 16.35 15.74
N LEU A 83 5.30 15.83 14.59
CA LEU A 83 6.24 15.13 13.71
C LEU A 83 7.07 16.12 12.90
N SER A 84 8.27 15.68 12.55
CA SER A 84 9.19 16.47 11.74
C SER A 84 10.20 15.53 11.07
N ASP A 85 11.11 16.10 10.31
CA ASP A 85 12.17 15.31 9.71
C ASP A 85 13.09 14.67 10.73
N ALA A 86 13.04 15.14 11.99
CA ALA A 86 13.83 14.56 13.07
C ALA A 86 13.10 13.42 13.80
N SER A 87 11.85 13.13 13.43
CA SER A 87 11.09 12.06 14.10
C SER A 87 11.72 10.70 13.82
N THR A 88 11.66 9.82 14.83
CA THR A 88 12.16 8.45 14.67
C THR A 88 11.16 7.61 13.91
N GLU A 89 11.62 6.47 13.39
CA GLU A 89 10.71 5.53 12.74
C GLU A 89 9.58 5.10 13.68
N GLU A 90 9.91 4.87 14.94
CA GLU A 90 8.92 4.47 15.94
C GLU A 90 7.83 5.52 16.06
N GLN A 91 8.23 6.80 16.12
CA GLN A 91 7.26 7.88 16.22
C GLN A 91 6.36 7.95 15.00
N LEU A 92 6.95 7.74 13.81
CA LEU A 92 6.18 7.79 12.57
C LEU A 92 5.21 6.62 12.47
N LEU A 93 5.64 5.41 12.85
CA LEU A 93 4.77 4.25 12.84
C LEU A 93 3.60 4.41 13.82
N ASP A 94 3.89 4.91 15.01
CA ASP A 94 2.85 5.16 16.00
C ASP A 94 1.83 6.17 15.46
N ALA A 95 2.31 7.23 14.83
CA ALA A 95 1.44 8.26 14.30
C ALA A 95 0.54 7.74 13.19
N MET A 96 1.09 6.93 12.28
CA MET A 96 0.30 6.37 11.19
C MET A 96 -0.74 5.37 11.68
N ALA A 97 -0.41 4.61 12.71
CA ALA A 97 -1.38 3.68 13.29
C ALA A 97 -2.52 4.44 13.96
N LYS A 98 -2.21 5.57 14.59
CA LYS A 98 -3.21 6.36 15.27
C LYS A 98 -4.02 7.22 14.31
N HIS A 99 -3.39 7.70 13.24
CA HIS A 99 -4.01 8.56 12.24
C HIS A 99 -3.76 8.01 10.84
N PRO A 100 -4.59 7.06 10.40
CA PRO A 100 -4.38 6.42 9.09
C PRO A 100 -4.35 7.38 7.91
N ILE A 101 -4.91 8.58 8.06
CA ILE A 101 -4.85 9.60 7.00
C ILE A 101 -3.41 9.94 6.62
N LEU A 102 -2.46 9.68 7.52
CA LEU A 102 -1.04 9.92 7.27
C LEU A 102 -0.41 8.91 6.34
N ILE A 103 -1.11 7.81 6.07
CA ILE A 103 -0.59 6.76 5.19
C ILE A 103 -0.78 7.17 3.74
N GLU A 104 0.31 7.13 2.96
CA GLU A 104 0.21 7.41 1.52
C GLU A 104 -0.61 6.33 0.83
N ARG A 105 -1.26 6.69 -0.28
CA ARG A 105 -2.17 5.78 -1.00
C ARG A 105 -2.08 6.03 -2.50
N PRO A 106 -2.34 4.99 -3.28
CA PRO A 106 -2.63 3.63 -2.87
C PRO A 106 -1.34 2.84 -2.64
N ILE A 107 -1.43 1.80 -1.83
CA ILE A 107 -0.35 0.84 -1.66
C ILE A 107 -0.88 -0.50 -2.12
N VAL A 108 -0.15 -1.18 -3.00
CA VAL A 108 -0.54 -2.49 -3.51
C VAL A 108 0.49 -3.51 -3.04
N VAL A 109 -0.01 -4.60 -2.48
CA VAL A 109 0.82 -5.65 -1.89
C VAL A 109 0.58 -6.96 -2.62
N CYS A 110 1.65 -7.67 -2.93
CA CYS A 110 1.59 -9.02 -3.45
C CYS A 110 2.66 -9.85 -2.72
N GLY A 111 2.21 -10.72 -1.81
CA GLY A 111 3.13 -11.49 -1.00
C GLY A 111 3.99 -10.59 -0.13
N HIS A 112 5.30 -10.66 -0.32
CA HIS A 112 6.23 -9.84 0.45
C HIS A 112 6.76 -8.64 -0.33
N ARG A 113 6.12 -8.30 -1.44
CA ARG A 113 6.44 -7.10 -2.21
C ARG A 113 5.30 -6.11 -2.14
N ALA A 114 5.61 -4.83 -2.22
CA ALA A 114 4.61 -3.78 -2.26
C ALA A 114 5.11 -2.62 -3.10
N VAL A 115 4.17 -1.82 -3.58
CA VAL A 115 4.49 -0.63 -4.36
C VAL A 115 3.53 0.49 -4.01
N LEU A 116 4.05 1.72 -4.00
CA LEU A 116 3.21 2.91 -3.92
C LEU A 116 2.71 3.24 -5.32
N GLY A 117 1.40 3.43 -5.45
CA GLY A 117 0.80 3.76 -6.74
C GLY A 117 0.85 5.25 -7.03
N ARG A 118 2.04 5.81 -7.05
CA ARG A 118 2.23 7.23 -7.35
C ARG A 118 3.46 7.41 -8.20
N PRO A 119 3.26 7.60 -9.52
CA PRO A 119 1.95 7.70 -10.19
C PRO A 119 1.17 6.39 -10.19
N PRO A 120 -0.15 6.46 -10.44
CA PRO A 120 -0.99 5.25 -10.34
C PRO A 120 -0.53 4.08 -11.19
N GLU A 121 0.07 4.35 -12.33
CA GLU A 121 0.55 3.29 -13.23
C GLU A 121 1.56 2.37 -12.58
N ARG A 122 2.22 2.80 -11.51
CA ARG A 122 3.19 1.96 -10.82
C ARG A 122 2.59 0.69 -10.26
N VAL A 123 1.27 0.68 -10.02
CA VAL A 123 0.64 -0.55 -9.50
C VAL A 123 0.73 -1.69 -10.49
N LEU A 124 0.91 -1.39 -11.78
CA LEU A 124 1.06 -2.43 -12.80
C LEU A 124 2.34 -3.22 -12.63
N GLU A 125 3.32 -2.68 -11.91
CA GLU A 125 4.54 -3.41 -11.60
C GLU A 125 4.26 -4.69 -10.81
N MET A 126 3.15 -4.72 -10.09
CA MET A 126 2.79 -5.88 -9.29
C MET A 126 2.26 -7.03 -10.14
N LEU A 127 1.96 -6.77 -11.40
CA LEU A 127 1.49 -7.78 -12.33
C LEU A 127 2.66 -8.46 -13.05
N GLU A 128 3.86 -7.93 -12.93
CA GLU A 128 5.04 -8.44 -13.62
C GLU A 128 5.73 -9.51 -12.80
N ARG A 129 6.44 -10.40 -13.50
CA ARG A 129 7.12 -11.52 -12.84
C ARG A 129 8.64 -11.37 -12.93
#